data_4e9bf914151ac182d7dd1fa0bebbdd28
#
_entry.id   4e9bf914151ac182d7dd1fa0bebbdd28
#
_cell.length_a   1.000
_cell.length_b   1.000
_cell.length_c   1.000
_cell.angle_alpha   90.00
_cell.angle_beta   90.00
_cell.angle_gamma   90.00
#
_symmetry.space_group_name_H-M   'P 1'
#
loop_
_entity.id
_entity.type
_entity.pdbx_description
1 polymer ?
#
loop_
_entity_poly.entity_id
_entity_poly.type
_entity_poly.pdbx_seq_one_letter_code
_entity_poly.pdbx_strand_id
1 'polypeptide(L)'
;MTARFLYTGTRMRGMDRQPPRPMDPMEGNQMRVIFNEGLKAVADDLDHMARNVRDAIHGAGQALLNADLDAAQTVIDNDAETDALSTSIVDQCVELLARQNPVATDLRVVVSTMRLAITFERMGDLARHIAESARRTYPDSPLPQEIVDTFAQMQQFLDVTADRLVAMLADRDTKVADQIIHDDDVLDDLHKKTLEFAQSEDFPGTNQQLINVVLIGRFMERLGDHAVSAARRVVFIVSGFDPSKEPDRDEGTDID
;
A
#
# COMPACT_ATOMS: atom_id res chain seq x y z
N MET A 1 15.63 45.44 21.37
CA MET A 1 16.89 45.22 20.62
C MET A 1 16.54 44.65 19.26
N THR A 2 16.53 45.53 18.25
CA THR A 2 16.03 45.27 16.90
C THR A 2 17.22 45.03 16.00
N ALA A 3 17.40 43.79 15.51
CA ALA A 3 18.47 43.46 14.57
C ALA A 3 18.00 43.75 13.15
N ARG A 4 18.58 44.80 12.57
CA ARG A 4 18.47 45.19 11.15
C ARG A 4 19.38 44.29 10.31
N PHE A 5 18.83 43.44 9.47
CA PHE A 5 19.58 42.77 8.40
C PHE A 5 19.79 43.76 7.23
N LEU A 6 21.04 44.14 7.03
CA LEU A 6 21.49 44.92 5.89
C LEU A 6 21.67 44.00 4.67
N TYR A 7 20.82 44.16 3.69
CA TYR A 7 20.94 43.49 2.39
C TYR A 7 21.92 44.31 1.53
N THR A 8 23.19 43.88 1.44
CA THR A 8 24.14 44.43 0.50
C THR A 8 23.91 43.81 -0.87
N GLY A 9 23.30 44.59 -1.76
CA GLY A 9 23.06 44.21 -3.15
C GLY A 9 24.35 44.15 -3.96
N THR A 10 24.90 42.97 -4.14
CA THR A 10 25.94 42.72 -5.15
C THR A 10 25.26 42.55 -6.50
N ARG A 11 25.40 43.54 -7.38
CA ARG A 11 24.98 43.48 -8.79
C ARG A 11 25.74 42.34 -9.48
N MET A 12 25.10 41.18 -9.65
CA MET A 12 25.60 40.11 -10.53
C MET A 12 25.57 40.63 -11.96
N ARG A 13 26.78 40.75 -12.57
CA ARG A 13 26.95 40.96 -14.01
C ARG A 13 26.19 39.88 -14.76
N GLY A 14 25.49 40.31 -15.83
CA GLY A 14 24.70 39.43 -16.67
C GLY A 14 25.49 38.19 -17.12
N MET A 15 25.12 37.05 -16.61
CA MET A 15 25.44 35.78 -17.23
C MET A 15 24.57 35.68 -18.49
N ASP A 16 25.26 35.82 -19.62
CA ASP A 16 24.70 35.57 -20.94
C ASP A 16 24.19 34.09 -20.95
N ARG A 17 22.92 33.91 -20.64
CA ARG A 17 22.29 32.58 -20.74
C ARG A 17 22.10 32.29 -22.21
N GLN A 18 23.08 31.64 -22.82
CA GLN A 18 22.85 30.99 -24.12
C GLN A 18 21.59 30.16 -24.04
N PRO A 19 20.66 30.26 -25.00
CA PRO A 19 19.51 29.39 -25.04
C PRO A 19 20.00 27.93 -25.07
N PRO A 20 19.31 27.03 -24.37
CA PRO A 20 19.67 25.62 -24.38
C PRO A 20 19.76 25.14 -25.83
N ARG A 21 20.82 24.41 -26.15
CA ARG A 21 20.99 23.83 -27.49
C ARG A 21 19.78 22.94 -27.78
N PRO A 22 19.19 23.01 -29.00
CA PRO A 22 18.16 22.07 -29.37
C PRO A 22 18.75 20.64 -29.26
N MET A 23 18.03 19.76 -28.55
CA MET A 23 18.42 18.37 -28.34
C MET A 23 18.44 17.64 -29.69
N ASP A 24 19.51 16.87 -29.95
CA ASP A 24 19.59 16.02 -31.14
C ASP A 24 18.42 15.02 -31.11
N PRO A 25 17.64 14.85 -32.19
CA PRO A 25 16.56 13.90 -32.27
C PRO A 25 16.98 12.45 -31.94
N MET A 26 18.24 12.08 -32.21
CA MET A 26 18.79 10.76 -31.86
C MET A 26 19.04 10.63 -30.35
N GLU A 27 19.54 11.68 -29.68
CA GLU A 27 19.72 11.70 -28.23
C GLU A 27 18.36 11.65 -27.50
N GLY A 28 17.36 12.38 -27.99
CA GLY A 28 16.00 12.35 -27.44
C GLY A 28 15.34 10.98 -27.54
N ASN A 29 15.54 10.27 -28.65
CA ASN A 29 15.01 8.91 -28.83
C ASN A 29 15.71 7.89 -27.90
N GLN A 30 17.02 7.99 -27.75
CA GLN A 30 17.80 7.12 -26.86
C GLN A 30 17.40 7.34 -25.39
N MET A 31 17.22 8.59 -24.96
CA MET A 31 16.75 8.91 -23.61
C MET A 31 15.36 8.31 -23.34
N ARG A 32 14.46 8.35 -24.31
CA ARG A 32 13.12 7.76 -24.17
C ARG A 32 13.15 6.23 -24.05
N VAL A 33 14.03 5.56 -24.78
CA VAL A 33 14.23 4.10 -24.66
C VAL A 33 14.70 3.76 -23.25
N ILE A 34 15.73 4.43 -22.73
CA ILE A 34 16.26 4.22 -21.37
C ILE A 34 15.19 4.47 -20.31
N PHE A 35 14.38 5.52 -20.48
CA PHE A 35 13.27 5.82 -19.57
C PHE A 35 12.22 4.70 -19.55
N ASN A 36 11.81 4.21 -20.71
CA ASN A 36 10.83 3.12 -20.81
C ASN A 36 11.36 1.80 -20.24
N GLU A 37 12.64 1.51 -20.42
CA GLU A 37 13.31 0.35 -19.82
C GLU A 37 13.32 0.46 -18.29
N GLY A 38 13.67 1.64 -17.77
CA GLY A 38 13.63 1.90 -16.33
C GLY A 38 12.22 1.80 -15.74
N LEU A 39 11.19 2.35 -16.42
CA LEU A 39 9.79 2.21 -15.99
C LEU A 39 9.34 0.74 -15.98
N LYS A 40 9.80 -0.05 -16.96
CA LYS A 40 9.50 -1.48 -17.00
C LYS A 40 10.13 -2.22 -15.82
N ALA A 41 11.41 -1.97 -15.53
CA ALA A 41 12.10 -2.60 -14.40
C ALA A 41 11.37 -2.30 -13.07
N VAL A 42 11.01 -1.04 -12.83
CA VAL A 42 10.24 -0.63 -11.66
C VAL A 42 8.86 -1.30 -11.60
N ALA A 43 8.20 -1.49 -12.74
CA ALA A 43 6.90 -2.19 -12.80
C ALA A 43 7.05 -3.69 -12.49
N ASP A 44 8.10 -4.33 -12.99
CA ASP A 44 8.40 -5.74 -12.72
C ASP A 44 8.71 -5.95 -11.21
N ASP A 45 9.48 -5.05 -10.59
CA ASP A 45 9.76 -5.07 -9.14
C ASP A 45 8.49 -4.84 -8.31
N LEU A 46 7.61 -3.92 -8.71
CA LEU A 46 6.34 -3.66 -8.03
C LEU A 46 5.39 -4.87 -8.10
N ASP A 47 5.34 -5.55 -9.23
CA ASP A 47 4.55 -6.77 -9.41
C ASP A 47 5.10 -7.93 -8.54
N HIS A 48 6.42 -8.05 -8.42
CA HIS A 48 7.05 -8.98 -7.49
C HIS A 48 6.67 -8.66 -6.03
N MET A 49 6.79 -7.40 -5.63
CA MET A 49 6.42 -6.93 -4.30
C MET A 49 4.94 -7.21 -3.96
N ALA A 50 4.04 -7.00 -4.91
CA ALA A 50 2.61 -7.31 -4.73
C ALA A 50 2.36 -8.80 -4.48
N ARG A 51 3.10 -9.69 -5.16
CA ARG A 51 3.04 -11.14 -4.90
C ARG A 51 3.56 -11.49 -3.51
N ASN A 52 4.68 -10.89 -3.09
CA ASN A 52 5.21 -11.12 -1.75
C ASN A 52 4.20 -10.71 -0.67
N VAL A 53 3.53 -9.57 -0.84
CA VAL A 53 2.47 -9.09 0.08
C VAL A 53 1.27 -10.03 0.08
N ARG A 54 0.81 -10.49 -1.09
CA ARG A 54 -0.26 -11.49 -1.18
C ARG A 54 0.12 -12.76 -0.40
N ASP A 55 1.30 -13.29 -0.62
CA ASP A 55 1.78 -14.52 0.03
C ASP A 55 1.94 -14.32 1.55
N ALA A 56 2.35 -13.12 1.98
CA ALA A 56 2.40 -12.75 3.40
C ALA A 56 1.01 -12.70 4.03
N ILE A 57 -0.01 -12.14 3.35
CA ILE A 57 -1.39 -12.09 3.84
C ILE A 57 -1.96 -13.50 3.99
N HIS A 58 -1.79 -14.36 2.98
CA HIS A 58 -2.23 -15.76 3.02
C HIS A 58 -1.53 -16.53 4.14
N GLY A 59 -0.20 -16.39 4.25
CA GLY A 59 0.59 -17.06 5.29
C GLY A 59 0.23 -16.59 6.70
N ALA A 60 -0.02 -15.30 6.89
CA ALA A 60 -0.46 -14.74 8.17
C ALA A 60 -1.83 -15.28 8.60
N GLY A 61 -2.76 -15.45 7.64
CA GLY A 61 -4.06 -16.09 7.88
C GLY A 61 -3.93 -17.56 8.27
N GLN A 62 -3.08 -18.32 7.59
CA GLN A 62 -2.79 -19.72 7.95
C GLN A 62 -2.20 -19.82 9.36
N ALA A 63 -1.23 -18.96 9.68
CA ALA A 63 -0.64 -18.91 11.00
C ALA A 63 -1.67 -18.59 12.09
N LEU A 64 -2.54 -17.60 11.84
CA LEU A 64 -3.54 -17.15 12.79
C LEU A 64 -4.63 -18.21 13.07
N LEU A 65 -5.19 -18.81 12.01
CA LEU A 65 -6.38 -19.65 12.11
C LEU A 65 -6.05 -21.12 12.41
N ASN A 66 -4.87 -21.59 12.01
CA ASN A 66 -4.47 -23.00 12.15
C ASN A 66 -3.34 -23.20 13.18
N ALA A 67 -2.88 -22.15 13.88
CA ALA A 67 -1.70 -22.18 14.74
C ALA A 67 -0.47 -22.75 14.00
N ASP A 68 -0.29 -22.35 12.72
CA ASP A 68 0.80 -22.83 11.88
C ASP A 68 2.08 -22.00 12.15
N LEU A 69 3.00 -22.57 12.93
CA LEU A 69 4.25 -21.93 13.29
C LEU A 69 5.18 -21.74 12.10
N ASP A 70 5.21 -22.68 11.15
CA ASP A 70 6.08 -22.63 9.98
C ASP A 70 5.61 -21.54 9.02
N ALA A 71 4.29 -21.41 8.82
CA ALA A 71 3.69 -20.30 8.08
C ALA A 71 4.01 -18.96 8.74
N ALA A 72 3.85 -18.85 10.07
CA ALA A 72 4.20 -17.63 10.80
C ALA A 72 5.66 -17.24 10.61
N GLN A 73 6.57 -18.18 10.75
CA GLN A 73 8.01 -17.94 10.61
C GLN A 73 8.37 -17.52 9.17
N THR A 74 7.77 -18.17 8.16
CA THR A 74 7.97 -17.84 6.75
C THR A 74 7.58 -16.40 6.44
N VAL A 75 6.41 -15.94 6.92
CA VAL A 75 5.95 -14.56 6.73
C VAL A 75 6.94 -13.57 7.37
N ILE A 76 7.38 -13.86 8.60
CA ILE A 76 8.31 -12.99 9.34
C ILE A 76 9.67 -12.90 8.64
N ASP A 77 10.20 -14.02 8.15
CA ASP A 77 11.52 -14.06 7.51
C ASP A 77 11.53 -13.38 6.13
N ASN A 78 10.42 -13.45 5.39
CA ASN A 78 10.31 -12.87 4.05
C ASN A 78 10.01 -11.36 4.05
N ASP A 79 9.62 -10.78 5.18
CA ASP A 79 9.30 -9.35 5.30
C ASP A 79 10.46 -8.44 4.87
N ALA A 80 11.69 -8.82 5.22
CA ALA A 80 12.89 -8.08 4.83
C ALA A 80 13.09 -7.97 3.31
N GLU A 81 12.59 -8.92 2.51
CA GLU A 81 12.63 -8.84 1.05
C GLU A 81 11.65 -7.77 0.54
N THR A 82 10.46 -7.69 1.12
CA THR A 82 9.45 -6.67 0.80
C THR A 82 9.98 -5.27 1.10
N ASP A 83 10.65 -5.07 2.24
CA ASP A 83 11.30 -3.80 2.62
C ASP A 83 12.41 -3.42 1.64
N ALA A 84 13.24 -4.38 1.25
CA ALA A 84 14.32 -4.16 0.29
C ALA A 84 13.78 -3.77 -1.09
N LEU A 85 12.69 -4.42 -1.56
CA LEU A 85 12.01 -4.08 -2.81
C LEU A 85 11.41 -2.68 -2.75
N SER A 86 10.75 -2.31 -1.64
CA SER A 86 10.20 -0.95 -1.46
C SER A 86 11.29 0.11 -1.61
N THR A 87 12.42 -0.07 -0.93
CA THR A 87 13.57 0.83 -0.99
C THR A 87 14.11 0.92 -2.43
N SER A 88 14.32 -0.23 -3.07
CA SER A 88 14.83 -0.30 -4.45
C SER A 88 13.93 0.42 -5.45
N ILE A 89 12.60 0.20 -5.38
CA ILE A 89 11.61 0.86 -6.24
C ILE A 89 11.64 2.37 -6.06
N VAL A 90 11.71 2.84 -4.81
CA VAL A 90 11.77 4.28 -4.51
C VAL A 90 13.05 4.89 -5.09
N ASP A 91 14.20 4.26 -4.91
CA ASP A 91 15.49 4.74 -5.42
C ASP A 91 15.51 4.78 -6.96
N GLN A 92 15.02 3.74 -7.63
CA GLN A 92 14.87 3.70 -9.08
C GLN A 92 13.96 4.83 -9.59
N CYS A 93 12.82 5.05 -8.92
CA CYS A 93 11.90 6.14 -9.26
C CYS A 93 12.57 7.53 -9.11
N VAL A 94 13.33 7.74 -8.03
CA VAL A 94 14.09 8.99 -7.81
C VAL A 94 15.11 9.18 -8.93
N GLU A 95 15.82 8.13 -9.35
CA GLU A 95 16.78 8.18 -10.45
C GLU A 95 16.10 8.53 -11.79
N LEU A 96 14.94 7.94 -12.08
CA LEU A 96 14.13 8.27 -13.26
C LEU A 96 13.71 9.75 -13.27
N LEU A 97 13.28 10.29 -12.12
CA LEU A 97 12.92 11.70 -11.98
C LEU A 97 14.12 12.62 -12.20
N ALA A 98 15.27 12.28 -11.62
CA ALA A 98 16.48 13.09 -11.69
C ALA A 98 17.11 13.14 -13.10
N ARG A 99 17.10 12.01 -13.81
CA ARG A 99 17.78 11.89 -15.12
C ARG A 99 16.91 12.28 -16.30
N GLN A 100 15.60 12.06 -16.23
CA GLN A 100 14.73 12.14 -17.40
C GLN A 100 13.75 13.32 -17.36
N ASN A 101 13.62 13.98 -16.20
CA ASN A 101 12.69 15.09 -15.98
C ASN A 101 11.28 14.82 -16.59
N PRO A 102 10.63 13.68 -16.22
CA PRO A 102 9.37 13.27 -16.83
C PRO A 102 8.26 14.30 -16.57
N VAL A 103 7.31 14.39 -17.51
CA VAL A 103 6.20 15.36 -17.43
C VAL A 103 4.85 14.65 -17.57
N ALA A 104 3.82 15.30 -17.07
CA ALA A 104 2.42 14.87 -17.21
C ALA A 104 2.21 13.38 -16.84
N THR A 105 1.89 12.54 -17.80
CA THR A 105 1.58 11.12 -17.57
C THR A 105 2.77 10.35 -17.00
N ASP A 106 3.98 10.55 -17.54
CA ASP A 106 5.18 9.84 -17.09
C ASP A 106 5.50 10.19 -15.62
N LEU A 107 5.40 11.47 -15.25
CA LEU A 107 5.56 11.92 -13.86
C LEU A 107 4.50 11.29 -12.94
N ARG A 108 3.24 11.25 -13.39
CA ARG A 108 2.14 10.63 -12.64
C ARG A 108 2.41 9.15 -12.36
N VAL A 109 2.88 8.40 -13.36
CA VAL A 109 3.22 6.99 -13.21
C VAL A 109 4.34 6.82 -12.18
N VAL A 110 5.47 7.51 -12.32
CA VAL A 110 6.62 7.37 -11.41
C VAL A 110 6.24 7.70 -9.97
N VAL A 111 5.56 8.84 -9.72
CA VAL A 111 5.15 9.25 -8.37
C VAL A 111 4.12 8.27 -7.78
N SER A 112 3.21 7.75 -8.59
CA SER A 112 2.23 6.78 -8.12
C SER A 112 2.86 5.43 -7.78
N THR A 113 3.86 4.99 -8.55
CA THR A 113 4.60 3.75 -8.28
C THR A 113 5.36 3.83 -6.97
N MET A 114 6.04 4.95 -6.67
CA MET A 114 6.67 5.17 -5.35
C MET A 114 5.66 5.02 -4.21
N ARG A 115 4.45 5.58 -4.36
CA ARG A 115 3.41 5.49 -3.34
C ARG A 115 2.84 4.07 -3.20
N LEU A 116 2.71 3.33 -4.31
CA LEU A 116 2.31 1.92 -4.28
C LEU A 116 3.33 1.07 -3.52
N ALA A 117 4.63 1.26 -3.77
CA ALA A 117 5.69 0.55 -3.05
C ALA A 117 5.59 0.77 -1.53
N ILE A 118 5.43 2.02 -1.09
CA ILE A 118 5.24 2.35 0.34
C ILE A 118 3.95 1.70 0.90
N THR A 119 2.86 1.69 0.12
CA THR A 119 1.60 1.07 0.54
C THR A 119 1.76 -0.44 0.72
N PHE A 120 2.44 -1.12 -0.20
CA PHE A 120 2.69 -2.56 -0.11
C PHE A 120 3.65 -2.93 1.02
N GLU A 121 4.68 -2.12 1.29
CA GLU A 121 5.54 -2.30 2.47
C GLU A 121 4.68 -2.28 3.76
N ARG A 122 3.76 -1.30 3.89
CA ARG A 122 2.85 -1.25 5.04
C ARG A 122 1.93 -2.46 5.13
N MET A 123 1.48 -3.00 4.00
CA MET A 123 0.68 -4.24 4.00
C MET A 123 1.51 -5.46 4.44
N GLY A 124 2.76 -5.56 4.01
CA GLY A 124 3.71 -6.58 4.48
C GLY A 124 3.91 -6.51 6.00
N ASP A 125 4.20 -5.32 6.53
CA ASP A 125 4.33 -5.06 7.96
C ASP A 125 3.09 -5.53 8.76
N LEU A 126 1.88 -5.23 8.28
CA LEU A 126 0.65 -5.64 8.95
C LEU A 126 0.46 -7.16 8.95
N ALA A 127 0.75 -7.82 7.83
CA ALA A 127 0.72 -9.28 7.73
C ALA A 127 1.75 -9.92 8.68
N ARG A 128 2.97 -9.37 8.75
CA ARG A 128 4.01 -9.79 9.69
C ARG A 128 3.54 -9.65 11.16
N HIS A 129 2.89 -8.54 11.53
CA HIS A 129 2.38 -8.36 12.89
C HIS A 129 1.31 -9.39 13.27
N ILE A 130 0.46 -9.80 12.32
CA ILE A 130 -0.51 -10.89 12.52
C ILE A 130 0.24 -12.22 12.75
N ALA A 131 1.22 -12.55 11.90
CA ALA A 131 2.03 -13.74 12.01
C ALA A 131 2.84 -13.80 13.34
N GLU A 132 3.41 -12.67 13.77
CA GLU A 132 4.10 -12.53 15.06
C GLU A 132 3.16 -12.80 16.24
N SER A 133 1.89 -12.37 16.13
CA SER A 133 0.89 -12.60 17.17
C SER A 133 0.55 -14.10 17.29
N ALA A 134 0.40 -14.79 16.15
CA ALA A 134 0.20 -16.23 16.11
C ALA A 134 1.42 -16.98 16.68
N ARG A 135 2.64 -16.63 16.24
CA ARG A 135 3.89 -17.25 16.74
C ARG A 135 4.06 -17.10 18.25
N ARG A 136 3.71 -15.93 18.80
CA ARG A 136 3.90 -15.62 20.24
C ARG A 136 3.04 -16.47 21.13
N THR A 137 1.87 -16.87 20.67
CA THR A 137 0.90 -17.66 21.45
C THR A 137 1.00 -19.17 21.23
N TYR A 138 1.77 -19.60 20.20
CA TYR A 138 1.95 -21.02 19.90
C TYR A 138 2.39 -21.82 21.15
N PRO A 139 1.83 -23.05 21.40
CA PRO A 139 0.89 -23.77 20.56
C PRO A 139 -0.59 -23.38 20.72
N ASP A 140 -0.91 -22.46 21.62
CA ASP A 140 -2.28 -22.02 21.86
C ASP A 140 -2.76 -21.07 20.77
N SER A 141 -4.10 -20.97 20.60
CA SER A 141 -4.70 -20.01 19.68
C SER A 141 -4.55 -18.57 20.22
N PRO A 142 -4.18 -17.60 19.37
CA PRO A 142 -4.16 -16.19 19.75
C PRO A 142 -5.57 -15.63 20.00
N LEU A 143 -6.61 -16.32 19.55
CA LEU A 143 -8.01 -15.89 19.58
C LEU A 143 -8.86 -16.84 20.45
N PRO A 144 -9.87 -16.33 21.18
CA PRO A 144 -10.94 -17.18 21.73
C PRO A 144 -11.69 -17.91 20.62
N GLN A 145 -12.19 -19.14 20.92
CA GLN A 145 -12.87 -19.99 19.93
C GLN A 145 -14.14 -19.32 19.37
N GLU A 146 -14.83 -18.53 20.17
CA GLU A 146 -16.11 -17.89 19.85
C GLU A 146 -16.00 -16.83 18.75
N ILE A 147 -14.81 -16.28 18.50
CA ILE A 147 -14.60 -15.22 17.49
C ILE A 147 -13.84 -15.71 16.26
N VAL A 148 -13.32 -16.95 16.27
CA VAL A 148 -12.51 -17.51 15.18
C VAL A 148 -13.22 -17.43 13.83
N ASP A 149 -14.52 -17.71 13.77
CA ASP A 149 -15.30 -17.65 12.53
C ASP A 149 -15.37 -16.23 11.93
N THR A 150 -15.39 -15.20 12.77
CA THR A 150 -15.35 -13.81 12.30
C THR A 150 -13.98 -13.49 11.68
N PHE A 151 -12.89 -13.89 12.33
CA PHE A 151 -11.55 -13.72 11.78
C PHE A 151 -11.31 -14.55 10.52
N ALA A 152 -11.93 -15.75 10.42
CA ALA A 152 -11.87 -16.54 9.20
C ALA A 152 -12.59 -15.84 8.02
N GLN A 153 -13.72 -15.16 8.27
CA GLN A 153 -14.40 -14.34 7.26
C GLN A 153 -13.56 -13.13 6.85
N MET A 154 -12.91 -12.43 7.80
CA MET A 154 -12.00 -11.34 7.51
C MET A 154 -10.82 -11.82 6.65
N GLN A 155 -10.24 -12.98 7.00
CA GLN A 155 -9.13 -13.55 6.24
C GLN A 155 -9.54 -13.93 4.82
N GLN A 156 -10.69 -14.57 4.65
CA GLN A 156 -11.21 -14.91 3.32
C GLN A 156 -11.39 -13.67 2.44
N PHE A 157 -11.89 -12.57 3.02
CA PHE A 157 -12.00 -11.30 2.31
C PHE A 157 -10.62 -10.76 1.90
N LEU A 158 -9.64 -10.78 2.81
CA LEU A 158 -8.29 -10.30 2.54
C LEU A 158 -7.56 -11.17 1.51
N ASP A 159 -7.75 -12.49 1.53
CA ASP A 159 -7.19 -13.40 0.53
C ASP A 159 -7.68 -13.05 -0.89
N VAL A 160 -8.99 -12.86 -1.06
CA VAL A 160 -9.59 -12.45 -2.33
C VAL A 160 -9.08 -11.07 -2.76
N THR A 161 -8.97 -10.14 -1.82
CA THR A 161 -8.49 -8.78 -2.08
C THR A 161 -7.02 -8.77 -2.49
N ALA A 162 -6.18 -9.58 -1.85
CA ALA A 162 -4.76 -9.72 -2.18
C ALA A 162 -4.55 -10.30 -3.60
N ASP A 163 -5.34 -11.32 -3.98
CA ASP A 163 -5.31 -11.86 -5.35
C ASP A 163 -5.77 -10.84 -6.39
N ARG A 164 -6.82 -10.07 -6.07
CA ARG A 164 -7.29 -8.96 -6.92
C ARG A 164 -6.24 -7.86 -7.10
N LEU A 165 -5.48 -7.53 -6.06
CA LEU A 165 -4.39 -6.54 -6.14
C LEU A 165 -3.32 -6.97 -7.15
N VAL A 166 -2.90 -8.24 -7.11
CA VAL A 166 -1.91 -8.77 -8.07
C VAL A 166 -2.47 -8.74 -9.50
N ALA A 167 -3.71 -9.20 -9.70
CA ALA A 167 -4.35 -9.18 -11.02
C ALA A 167 -4.53 -7.74 -11.56
N MET A 168 -4.97 -6.82 -10.71
CA MET A 168 -5.15 -5.41 -11.05
C MET A 168 -3.85 -4.75 -11.53
N LEU A 169 -2.71 -5.05 -10.89
CA LEU A 169 -1.42 -4.49 -11.27
C LEU A 169 -0.93 -5.05 -12.60
N ALA A 170 -1.03 -6.37 -12.79
CA ALA A 170 -0.58 -7.05 -14.00
C ALA A 170 -1.28 -6.49 -15.25
N ASP A 171 -2.59 -6.28 -15.18
CA ASP A 171 -3.41 -5.87 -16.33
C ASP A 171 -3.77 -4.38 -16.32
N ARG A 172 -3.43 -3.64 -15.26
CA ARG A 172 -3.89 -2.26 -14.99
C ARG A 172 -5.41 -2.13 -15.09
N ASP A 173 -6.11 -3.14 -14.57
CA ASP A 173 -7.57 -3.26 -14.68
C ASP A 173 -8.28 -2.39 -13.65
N THR A 174 -8.85 -1.28 -14.12
CA THR A 174 -9.62 -0.34 -13.28
C THR A 174 -10.94 -0.92 -12.77
N LYS A 175 -11.51 -1.94 -13.45
CA LYS A 175 -12.73 -2.59 -12.96
C LYS A 175 -12.46 -3.43 -11.71
N VAL A 176 -11.31 -4.11 -11.68
CA VAL A 176 -10.86 -4.82 -10.47
C VAL A 176 -10.55 -3.82 -9.36
N ALA A 177 -9.95 -2.67 -9.68
CA ALA A 177 -9.75 -1.60 -8.72
C ALA A 177 -11.07 -1.10 -8.12
N ASP A 178 -12.09 -0.85 -8.95
CA ASP A 178 -13.42 -0.42 -8.50
C ASP A 178 -14.08 -1.47 -7.58
N GLN A 179 -13.89 -2.77 -7.85
CA GLN A 179 -14.40 -3.84 -6.98
C GLN A 179 -13.74 -3.78 -5.60
N ILE A 180 -12.41 -3.61 -5.53
CA ILE A 180 -11.70 -3.50 -4.26
C ILE A 180 -12.22 -2.30 -3.45
N ILE A 181 -12.44 -1.16 -4.12
CA ILE A 181 -12.93 0.07 -3.47
C ILE A 181 -14.36 -0.10 -2.92
N HIS A 182 -15.23 -0.81 -3.64
CA HIS A 182 -16.63 -0.95 -3.25
C HIS A 182 -16.88 -2.04 -2.19
N ASP A 183 -16.03 -3.06 -2.14
CA ASP A 183 -16.22 -4.20 -1.24
C ASP A 183 -15.72 -3.94 0.19
N ASP A 184 -15.06 -2.81 0.45
CA ASP A 184 -14.36 -2.49 1.71
C ASP A 184 -15.27 -2.48 2.95
N ASP A 185 -16.52 -2.01 2.80
CA ASP A 185 -17.53 -1.96 3.87
C ASP A 185 -17.71 -3.34 4.56
N VAL A 186 -17.48 -4.44 3.83
CA VAL A 186 -17.60 -5.81 4.38
C VAL A 186 -16.58 -6.06 5.49
N LEU A 187 -15.33 -5.60 5.28
CA LEU A 187 -14.26 -5.77 6.26
C LEU A 187 -14.48 -4.87 7.48
N ASP A 188 -14.96 -3.66 7.26
CA ASP A 188 -15.31 -2.72 8.33
C ASP A 188 -16.39 -3.27 9.24
N ASP A 189 -17.46 -3.86 8.67
CA ASP A 189 -18.53 -4.50 9.42
C ASP A 189 -18.02 -5.72 10.25
N LEU A 190 -17.10 -6.50 9.69
CA LEU A 190 -16.47 -7.62 10.41
C LEU A 190 -15.57 -7.11 11.53
N HIS A 191 -14.77 -6.08 11.30
CA HIS A 191 -13.94 -5.44 12.32
C HIS A 191 -14.79 -4.88 13.47
N LYS A 192 -15.92 -4.23 13.16
CA LYS A 192 -16.86 -3.77 14.19
C LYS A 192 -17.34 -4.90 15.08
N LYS A 193 -17.67 -6.10 14.52
CA LYS A 193 -18.04 -7.27 15.32
C LYS A 193 -16.90 -7.72 16.25
N THR A 194 -15.64 -7.63 15.82
CA THR A 194 -14.50 -7.98 16.71
C THR A 194 -14.38 -7.01 17.88
N LEU A 195 -14.65 -5.72 17.68
CA LEU A 195 -14.66 -4.73 18.75
C LEU A 195 -15.84 -4.91 19.71
N GLU A 196 -17.05 -5.20 19.20
CA GLU A 196 -18.23 -5.51 20.01
C GLU A 196 -17.99 -6.75 20.88
N PHE A 197 -17.38 -7.80 20.33
CA PHE A 197 -16.98 -8.99 21.08
C PHE A 197 -15.94 -8.67 22.17
N ALA A 198 -14.92 -7.87 21.85
CA ALA A 198 -13.89 -7.46 22.82
C ALA A 198 -14.43 -6.62 23.99
N GLN A 199 -15.53 -5.87 23.76
CA GLN A 199 -16.18 -5.03 24.77
C GLN A 199 -17.23 -5.79 25.62
N SER A 200 -17.46 -7.08 25.34
CA SER A 200 -18.41 -7.88 26.12
C SER A 200 -17.99 -7.96 27.59
N GLU A 201 -18.96 -7.76 28.51
CA GLU A 201 -18.72 -7.88 29.96
C GLU A 201 -18.25 -9.30 30.35
N ASP A 202 -18.72 -10.33 29.61
CA ASP A 202 -18.38 -11.73 29.79
C ASP A 202 -17.39 -12.22 28.73
N PHE A 203 -16.34 -11.44 28.42
CA PHE A 203 -15.33 -11.87 27.45
C PHE A 203 -14.73 -13.24 27.82
N PRO A 204 -14.86 -14.28 26.94
CA PRO A 204 -14.57 -15.65 27.33
C PRO A 204 -13.08 -16.01 27.30
N GLY A 205 -12.21 -15.09 26.87
CA GLY A 205 -10.78 -15.33 26.71
C GLY A 205 -9.89 -14.78 27.83
N THR A 206 -8.60 -14.98 27.65
CA THR A 206 -7.57 -14.36 28.52
C THR A 206 -7.36 -12.88 28.16
N ASN A 207 -6.72 -12.12 29.07
CA ASN A 207 -6.33 -10.75 28.77
C ASN A 207 -5.41 -10.64 27.52
N GLN A 208 -4.57 -11.65 27.28
CA GLN A 208 -3.73 -11.69 26.09
C GLN A 208 -4.56 -11.88 24.82
N GLN A 209 -5.57 -12.76 24.87
CA GLN A 209 -6.50 -12.95 23.75
C GLN A 209 -7.35 -11.69 23.50
N LEU A 210 -7.77 -10.98 24.54
CA LEU A 210 -8.46 -9.70 24.39
C LEU A 210 -7.60 -8.68 23.61
N ILE A 211 -6.33 -8.53 24.02
CA ILE A 211 -5.38 -7.67 23.32
C ILE A 211 -5.22 -8.11 21.86
N ASN A 212 -5.08 -9.41 21.63
CA ASN A 212 -4.91 -9.97 20.29
C ASN A 212 -6.15 -9.72 19.42
N VAL A 213 -7.37 -9.92 19.93
CA VAL A 213 -8.63 -9.64 19.18
C VAL A 213 -8.65 -8.20 18.68
N VAL A 214 -8.33 -7.24 19.56
CA VAL A 214 -8.33 -5.82 19.20
C VAL A 214 -7.23 -5.48 18.19
N LEU A 215 -5.99 -5.95 18.42
CA LEU A 215 -4.86 -5.62 17.57
C LEU A 215 -4.94 -6.31 16.20
N ILE A 216 -5.23 -7.61 16.18
CA ILE A 216 -5.32 -8.37 14.92
C ILE A 216 -6.50 -7.87 14.09
N GLY A 217 -7.66 -7.63 14.72
CA GLY A 217 -8.81 -7.03 14.04
C GLY A 217 -8.46 -5.71 13.37
N ARG A 218 -7.71 -4.84 14.08
CA ARG A 218 -7.25 -3.56 13.52
C ARG A 218 -6.20 -3.73 12.42
N PHE A 219 -5.30 -4.71 12.53
CA PHE A 219 -4.32 -4.96 11.47
C PHE A 219 -5.00 -5.45 10.20
N MET A 220 -6.00 -6.33 10.32
CA MET A 220 -6.76 -6.84 9.17
C MET A 220 -7.59 -5.74 8.49
N GLU A 221 -8.27 -4.90 9.25
CA GLU A 221 -9.00 -3.75 8.70
C GLU A 221 -8.05 -2.78 7.98
N ARG A 222 -6.89 -2.45 8.54
CA ARG A 222 -5.90 -1.60 7.89
C ARG A 222 -5.30 -2.22 6.62
N LEU A 223 -5.24 -3.54 6.51
CA LEU A 223 -4.88 -4.21 5.25
C LEU A 223 -5.89 -3.87 4.14
N GLY A 224 -7.20 -3.87 4.45
CA GLY A 224 -8.26 -3.40 3.55
C GLY A 224 -8.08 -1.94 3.15
N ASP A 225 -7.91 -1.04 4.12
CA ASP A 225 -7.64 0.39 3.87
C ASP A 225 -6.49 0.61 2.88
N HIS A 226 -5.38 -0.12 3.07
CA HIS A 226 -4.23 -0.04 2.18
C HIS A 226 -4.51 -0.61 0.80
N ALA A 227 -5.31 -1.69 0.70
CA ALA A 227 -5.74 -2.25 -0.57
C ALA A 227 -6.59 -1.25 -1.38
N VAL A 228 -7.55 -0.58 -0.73
CA VAL A 228 -8.34 0.50 -1.32
C VAL A 228 -7.44 1.67 -1.78
N SER A 229 -6.47 2.05 -0.94
CA SER A 229 -5.50 3.09 -1.29
C SER A 229 -4.68 2.72 -2.53
N ALA A 230 -4.25 1.46 -2.65
CA ALA A 230 -3.55 0.95 -3.83
C ALA A 230 -4.46 0.95 -5.07
N ALA A 231 -5.71 0.49 -4.94
CA ALA A 231 -6.69 0.47 -6.01
C ALA A 231 -6.97 1.88 -6.57
N ARG A 232 -7.23 2.86 -5.69
CA ARG A 232 -7.39 4.27 -6.08
C ARG A 232 -6.17 4.81 -6.81
N ARG A 233 -4.97 4.37 -6.43
CA ARG A 233 -3.72 4.78 -7.08
C ARG A 233 -3.59 4.21 -8.49
N VAL A 234 -4.02 2.97 -8.73
CA VAL A 234 -4.04 2.38 -10.07
C VAL A 234 -5.05 3.09 -10.97
N VAL A 235 -6.26 3.39 -10.47
CA VAL A 235 -7.24 4.22 -11.20
C VAL A 235 -6.62 5.57 -11.59
N PHE A 236 -5.91 6.24 -10.67
CA PHE A 236 -5.23 7.50 -10.95
C PHE A 236 -4.14 7.36 -12.01
N ILE A 237 -3.36 6.28 -12.00
CA ILE A 237 -2.34 6.01 -13.04
C ILE A 237 -2.98 5.95 -14.42
N VAL A 238 -4.08 5.21 -14.56
CA VAL A 238 -4.73 4.94 -15.84
C VAL A 238 -5.53 6.15 -16.33
N SER A 239 -6.42 6.69 -15.51
CA SER A 239 -7.38 7.71 -15.91
C SER A 239 -6.88 9.15 -15.75
N GLY A 240 -5.92 9.38 -14.86
CA GLY A 240 -5.52 10.73 -14.41
C GLY A 240 -6.47 11.35 -13.41
N PHE A 241 -7.55 10.66 -13.09
CA PHE A 241 -8.55 11.06 -12.11
C PHE A 241 -8.21 10.43 -10.73
N ASP A 242 -8.27 11.23 -9.66
CA ASP A 242 -8.04 10.76 -8.29
C ASP A 242 -9.39 10.56 -7.60
N PRO A 243 -9.85 9.30 -7.41
CA PRO A 243 -11.16 9.03 -6.80
C PRO A 243 -11.29 9.57 -5.37
N SER A 244 -10.18 9.80 -4.67
CA SER A 244 -10.22 10.37 -3.30
C SER A 244 -10.54 11.86 -3.25
N LYS A 245 -10.63 12.51 -4.42
CA LYS A 245 -10.95 13.94 -4.55
C LYS A 245 -12.36 14.20 -5.08
N GLU A 246 -13.16 13.17 -5.28
CA GLU A 246 -14.59 13.38 -5.50
C GLU A 246 -15.21 13.95 -4.22
N PRO A 247 -15.97 15.06 -4.29
CA PRO A 247 -16.84 15.43 -3.19
C PRO A 247 -17.87 14.32 -3.02
N ASP A 248 -18.13 13.92 -1.78
CA ASP A 248 -19.16 12.95 -1.43
C ASP A 248 -20.45 13.27 -2.19
N ARG A 249 -20.90 12.33 -3.04
CA ARG A 249 -22.08 12.49 -3.89
C ARG A 249 -23.40 12.34 -3.13
N ASP A 250 -23.34 12.13 -1.81
CA ASP A 250 -24.50 11.93 -0.95
C ASP A 250 -24.65 13.02 0.12
N GLU A 251 -24.92 14.24 -0.30
CA GLU A 251 -25.85 15.08 0.43
C GLU A 251 -26.84 15.64 -0.59
N GLY A 252 -27.85 14.83 -0.87
CA GLY A 252 -29.06 15.29 -1.53
C GLY A 252 -29.63 16.42 -0.72
N THR A 253 -29.41 17.64 -1.17
CA THR A 253 -30.23 18.79 -0.80
C THR A 253 -31.58 18.58 -1.42
N ASP A 254 -32.46 17.89 -0.70
CA ASP A 254 -33.88 18.12 -0.86
C ASP A 254 -34.14 19.56 -0.39
N ILE A 255 -34.15 20.45 -1.36
CA ILE A 255 -34.71 21.80 -1.17
C ILE A 255 -36.15 21.74 -1.71
N ASP A 256 -37.08 21.62 -0.80
CA ASP A 256 -38.47 22.13 -0.97
C ASP A 256 -38.61 23.50 -0.32
#